data_ee311cd0438f7149f63a7ca7797c5e04
#
_entry.id   ee311cd0438f7149f63a7ca7797c5e04
#
_cell.length_a   1.000
_cell.length_b   1.000
_cell.length_c   1.000
_cell.angle_alpha   90.00
_cell.angle_beta   90.00
_cell.angle_gamma   90.00
#
_symmetry.space_group_name_H-M   'P 1'
#
loop_
_entity.id
_entity.type
_entity.pdbx_description
1 polymer ?
#
loop_
_entity_poly.entity_id
_entity_poly.type
_entity_poly.pdbx_seq_one_letter_code
_entity_poly.pdbx_strand_id
1 'polypeptide(L)'
;MSQVLPSGFIPNEDQGMIYVNVDAPPGATLERSEKALNAVQAALLPFKEIESISTLAGYSLMTETEGANFGMGMINLTPWSERDQTAAELIEIYKDRTSHIKDADIQFFLPPTVPGFGNASGFELRLQDKTAGSFAEFADVANTLVEKLNEDPRIVGATSGFNPNFPQYLLKVDIAKAAKLGVNLNESMETLQSYIGSFYSSNLFVSDKCIR
;
A
#
# COMPACT_ATOMS: atom_id res chain seq x y z
N MET A 1 32.97 -12.17 25.02
CA MET A 1 31.88 -12.59 24.09
C MET A 1 30.99 -11.46 23.60
N SER A 2 30.95 -10.28 24.21
CA SER A 2 30.08 -9.17 23.79
C SER A 2 30.52 -8.36 22.56
N GLN A 3 31.69 -8.64 21.98
CA GLN A 3 32.19 -7.91 20.79
C GLN A 3 31.85 -8.56 19.44
N VAL A 4 31.11 -9.65 19.42
CA VAL A 4 30.80 -10.41 18.20
C VAL A 4 29.33 -10.25 17.79
N LEU A 5 28.49 -9.70 18.65
CA LEU A 5 27.10 -9.46 18.34
C LEU A 5 26.89 -8.06 17.72
N PRO A 6 26.21 -7.92 16.59
CA PRO A 6 25.87 -6.62 16.05
C PRO A 6 25.03 -5.85 17.08
N SER A 7 25.50 -4.66 17.45
CA SER A 7 24.75 -3.78 18.35
C SER A 7 23.79 -2.91 17.54
N GLY A 8 22.51 -2.94 17.87
CA GLY A 8 21.47 -2.08 17.31
C GLY A 8 20.62 -1.49 18.41
N PHE A 9 19.87 -0.42 18.12
CA PHE A 9 18.96 0.18 19.10
C PHE A 9 17.85 -0.80 19.49
N ILE A 10 17.27 -1.47 18.49
CA ILE A 10 16.33 -2.57 18.68
C ILE A 10 16.63 -3.62 17.61
N PRO A 11 16.86 -4.89 17.96
CA PRO A 11 17.05 -5.94 16.98
C PRO A 11 15.76 -6.19 16.19
N ASN A 12 15.90 -6.56 14.92
CA ASN A 12 14.75 -7.03 14.14
C ASN A 12 14.29 -8.38 14.71
N GLU A 13 13.04 -8.42 15.13
CA GLU A 13 12.40 -9.61 15.65
C GLU A 13 11.39 -10.16 14.63
N ASP A 14 11.29 -11.49 14.57
CA ASP A 14 10.22 -12.14 13.84
C ASP A 14 8.94 -12.09 14.67
N GLN A 15 8.04 -11.19 14.30
CA GLN A 15 6.77 -10.95 15.00
C GLN A 15 5.67 -11.96 14.61
N GLY A 16 5.99 -12.97 13.77
CA GLY A 16 4.99 -13.91 13.27
C GLY A 16 3.97 -13.27 12.33
N MET A 17 4.33 -12.15 11.69
CA MET A 17 3.44 -11.41 10.80
C MET A 17 4.20 -10.91 9.58
N ILE A 18 3.55 -10.96 8.41
CA ILE A 18 4.02 -10.38 7.15
C ILE A 18 2.93 -9.49 6.60
N TYR A 19 3.31 -8.30 6.15
CA TYR A 19 2.43 -7.42 5.39
C TYR A 19 2.62 -7.62 3.89
N VAL A 20 1.55 -7.49 3.15
CA VAL A 20 1.58 -7.44 1.69
C VAL A 20 0.90 -6.17 1.22
N ASN A 21 1.54 -5.45 0.31
CA ASN A 21 0.97 -4.32 -0.42
C ASN A 21 0.75 -4.74 -1.87
N VAL A 22 -0.39 -4.37 -2.42
CA VAL A 22 -0.81 -4.73 -3.78
C VAL A 22 -1.18 -3.44 -4.50
N ASP A 23 -0.36 -3.04 -5.46
CA ASP A 23 -0.55 -1.82 -6.23
C ASP A 23 -0.96 -2.19 -7.66
N ALA A 24 -2.25 -2.06 -7.95
CA ALA A 24 -2.75 -2.20 -9.31
C ALA A 24 -2.39 -0.95 -10.15
N PRO A 25 -2.37 -1.05 -11.49
CA PRO A 25 -2.04 0.09 -12.35
C PRO A 25 -2.89 1.33 -12.06
N PRO A 26 -2.34 2.55 -12.22
CA PRO A 26 -3.08 3.78 -12.05
C PRO A 26 -4.41 3.79 -12.81
N GLY A 27 -5.49 4.17 -12.13
CA GLY A 27 -6.85 4.13 -12.70
C GLY A 27 -7.54 2.77 -12.65
N ALA A 28 -6.94 1.77 -12.02
CA ALA A 28 -7.62 0.51 -11.77
C ALA A 28 -8.82 0.71 -10.84
N THR A 29 -9.87 -0.09 -11.07
CA THR A 29 -11.04 -0.10 -10.20
C THR A 29 -10.80 -0.92 -8.94
N LEU A 30 -11.63 -0.72 -7.93
CA LEU A 30 -11.54 -1.47 -6.66
C LEU A 30 -11.68 -2.98 -6.88
N GLU A 31 -12.57 -3.40 -7.80
CA GLU A 31 -12.76 -4.81 -8.13
C GLU A 31 -11.50 -5.44 -8.75
N ARG A 32 -10.70 -4.66 -9.48
CA ARG A 32 -9.43 -5.14 -10.02
C ARG A 32 -8.40 -5.35 -8.91
N SER A 33 -8.32 -4.45 -7.96
CA SER A 33 -7.43 -4.57 -6.80
C SER A 33 -7.88 -5.72 -5.88
N GLU A 34 -9.19 -5.87 -5.66
CA GLU A 34 -9.76 -7.00 -4.93
C GLU A 34 -9.44 -8.34 -5.61
N LYS A 35 -9.56 -8.40 -6.94
CA LYS A 35 -9.21 -9.61 -7.71
C LYS A 35 -7.73 -9.96 -7.55
N ALA A 36 -6.83 -8.97 -7.56
CA ALA A 36 -5.41 -9.18 -7.34
C ALA A 36 -5.13 -9.68 -5.90
N LEU A 37 -5.77 -9.09 -4.89
CA LEU A 37 -5.69 -9.55 -3.50
C LEU A 37 -6.18 -10.99 -3.33
N ASN A 38 -7.32 -11.32 -3.94
CA ASN A 38 -7.87 -12.68 -3.91
C ASN A 38 -6.93 -13.69 -4.59
N ALA A 39 -6.24 -13.28 -5.67
CA ALA A 39 -5.25 -14.13 -6.34
C ALA A 39 -4.02 -14.37 -5.43
N VAL A 40 -3.54 -13.34 -4.74
CA VAL A 40 -2.47 -13.47 -3.73
C VAL A 40 -2.89 -14.40 -2.61
N GLN A 41 -4.09 -14.19 -2.04
CA GLN A 41 -4.63 -15.04 -0.98
C GLN A 41 -4.73 -16.50 -1.44
N ALA A 42 -5.27 -16.76 -2.62
CA ALA A 42 -5.39 -18.11 -3.16
C ALA A 42 -4.03 -18.79 -3.40
N ALA A 43 -3.02 -18.03 -3.82
CA ALA A 43 -1.66 -18.54 -4.01
C ALA A 43 -0.97 -18.90 -2.68
N LEU A 44 -1.32 -18.22 -1.60
CA LEU A 44 -0.68 -18.37 -0.29
C LEU A 44 -1.44 -19.31 0.66
N LEU A 45 -2.74 -19.48 0.52
CA LEU A 45 -3.56 -20.38 1.35
C LEU A 45 -3.00 -21.81 1.54
N PRO A 46 -2.30 -22.43 0.56
CA PRO A 46 -1.76 -23.78 0.74
C PRO A 46 -0.57 -23.90 1.71
N PHE A 47 0.01 -22.77 2.15
CA PHE A 47 1.16 -22.79 3.05
C PHE A 47 0.71 -23.03 4.50
N LYS A 48 1.27 -24.10 5.10
CA LYS A 48 0.96 -24.52 6.50
C LYS A 48 1.46 -23.51 7.55
N GLU A 49 2.44 -22.69 7.17
CA GLU A 49 3.03 -21.63 7.99
C GLU A 49 2.09 -20.43 8.17
N ILE A 50 0.98 -20.40 7.46
CA ILE A 50 -0.01 -19.33 7.52
C ILE A 50 -1.19 -19.76 8.42
N GLU A 51 -1.39 -19.01 9.50
CA GLU A 51 -2.55 -19.19 10.38
C GLU A 51 -3.79 -18.47 9.82
N SER A 52 -3.60 -17.24 9.35
CA SER A 52 -4.69 -16.44 8.77
C SER A 52 -4.17 -15.37 7.80
N ILE A 53 -5.02 -14.99 6.83
CA ILE A 53 -4.78 -13.88 5.92
C ILE A 53 -6.00 -12.96 5.99
N SER A 54 -5.75 -11.70 6.34
CA SER A 54 -6.75 -10.63 6.27
C SER A 54 -6.38 -9.68 5.15
N THR A 55 -7.34 -9.30 4.31
CA THR A 55 -7.11 -8.40 3.17
C THR A 55 -8.04 -7.19 3.25
N LEU A 56 -7.56 -6.05 2.78
CA LEU A 56 -8.30 -4.80 2.67
C LEU A 56 -8.03 -4.18 1.30
N ALA A 57 -9.06 -4.03 0.48
CA ALA A 57 -8.99 -3.32 -0.80
C ALA A 57 -9.23 -1.82 -0.59
N GLY A 58 -8.57 -0.98 -1.38
CA GLY A 58 -8.75 0.46 -1.34
C GLY A 58 -7.76 1.21 -0.45
N TYR A 59 -6.77 0.55 0.12
CA TYR A 59 -5.79 1.17 1.02
C TYR A 59 -4.39 0.62 0.78
N SER A 60 -3.38 1.50 0.81
CA SER A 60 -1.96 1.16 0.81
C SER A 60 -1.34 1.43 2.18
N LEU A 61 -0.77 0.41 2.80
CA LEU A 61 -0.08 0.56 4.08
C LEU A 61 1.26 1.29 3.91
N MET A 62 1.94 1.10 2.77
CA MET A 62 3.24 1.72 2.51
C MET A 62 3.16 3.23 2.40
N THR A 63 2.13 3.76 1.74
CA THR A 63 1.96 5.20 1.50
C THR A 63 0.92 5.83 2.42
N GLU A 64 0.21 5.04 3.23
CA GLU A 64 -0.91 5.47 4.09
C GLU A 64 -2.00 6.24 3.30
N THR A 65 -2.24 5.81 2.06
CA THR A 65 -3.19 6.46 1.17
C THR A 65 -4.35 5.56 0.81
N GLU A 66 -5.52 6.18 0.62
CA GLU A 66 -6.70 5.53 0.09
C GLU A 66 -6.77 5.69 -1.43
N GLY A 67 -7.14 4.63 -2.13
CA GLY A 67 -7.30 4.65 -3.59
C GLY A 67 -7.77 3.31 -4.14
N ALA A 68 -8.63 3.34 -5.15
CA ALA A 68 -9.21 2.13 -5.73
C ALA A 68 -8.19 1.13 -6.28
N ASN A 69 -7.00 1.61 -6.66
CA ASN A 69 -5.91 0.80 -7.18
C ASN A 69 -5.04 0.16 -6.10
N PHE A 70 -5.28 0.46 -4.82
CA PHE A 70 -4.50 -0.07 -3.72
C PHE A 70 -5.17 -1.26 -3.04
N GLY A 71 -4.35 -2.10 -2.46
CA GLY A 71 -4.77 -3.18 -1.59
C GLY A 71 -3.67 -3.55 -0.61
N MET A 72 -4.05 -3.99 0.56
CA MET A 72 -3.13 -4.50 1.57
C MET A 72 -3.62 -5.82 2.14
N GLY A 73 -2.69 -6.58 2.68
CA GLY A 73 -3.02 -7.77 3.46
C GLY A 73 -2.09 -7.92 4.65
N MET A 74 -2.62 -8.58 5.67
CA MET A 74 -1.88 -9.00 6.85
C MET A 74 -1.93 -10.53 6.91
N ILE A 75 -0.75 -11.13 6.91
CA ILE A 75 -0.54 -12.58 6.96
C ILE A 75 -0.03 -12.89 8.35
N ASN A 76 -0.83 -13.56 9.15
CA ASN A 76 -0.41 -14.07 10.44
C ASN A 76 0.18 -15.45 10.23
N LEU A 77 1.37 -15.67 10.78
CA LEU A 77 2.09 -16.92 10.71
C LEU A 77 1.80 -17.80 11.93
N THR A 78 1.91 -19.09 11.75
CA THR A 78 1.87 -20.05 12.87
C THR A 78 2.99 -19.77 13.87
N PRO A 79 2.85 -20.18 15.14
CA PRO A 79 3.88 -20.00 16.17
C PRO A 79 5.24 -20.57 15.74
N TRP A 80 6.31 -19.97 16.22
CA TRP A 80 7.68 -20.39 15.88
C TRP A 80 7.99 -21.85 16.18
N SER A 81 7.31 -22.44 17.15
CA SER A 81 7.43 -23.87 17.49
C SER A 81 6.84 -24.80 16.43
N GLU A 82 6.03 -24.28 15.51
CA GLU A 82 5.28 -25.03 14.50
C GLU A 82 5.76 -24.75 13.08
N ARG A 83 6.76 -23.89 12.90
CA ARG A 83 7.34 -23.56 11.60
C ARG A 83 8.88 -23.62 11.64
N ASP A 84 9.46 -24.01 10.52
CA ASP A 84 10.92 -24.12 10.38
C ASP A 84 11.52 -22.83 9.79
N GLN A 85 10.73 -22.06 9.01
CA GLN A 85 11.17 -20.86 8.32
C GLN A 85 10.87 -19.60 9.14
N THR A 86 11.77 -18.63 9.07
CA THR A 86 11.56 -17.27 9.59
C THR A 86 10.62 -16.49 8.68
N ALA A 87 9.99 -15.42 9.21
CA ALA A 87 9.15 -14.53 8.40
C ALA A 87 9.94 -13.92 7.21
N ALA A 88 11.22 -13.62 7.38
CA ALA A 88 12.06 -13.10 6.30
C ALA A 88 12.28 -14.12 5.17
N GLU A 89 12.51 -15.38 5.50
CA GLU A 89 12.64 -16.46 4.51
C GLU A 89 11.31 -16.72 3.79
N LEU A 90 10.21 -16.67 4.52
CA LEU A 90 8.87 -16.83 3.94
C LEU A 90 8.52 -15.71 2.94
N ILE A 91 8.99 -14.48 3.16
CA ILE A 91 8.82 -13.38 2.20
C ILE A 91 9.39 -13.74 0.83
N GLU A 92 10.60 -14.31 0.77
CA GLU A 92 11.21 -14.70 -0.51
C GLU A 92 10.43 -15.82 -1.20
N ILE A 93 9.93 -16.78 -0.43
CA ILE A 93 9.08 -17.87 -0.93
C ILE A 93 7.74 -17.31 -1.48
N TYR A 94 7.13 -16.37 -0.76
CA TYR A 94 5.84 -15.77 -1.16
C TYR A 94 5.99 -14.87 -2.39
N LYS A 95 7.10 -14.13 -2.52
CA LYS A 95 7.44 -13.37 -3.74
C LYS A 95 7.51 -14.29 -4.96
N ASP A 96 8.26 -15.40 -4.84
CA ASP A 96 8.37 -16.37 -5.92
C ASP A 96 7.00 -16.97 -6.27
N ARG A 97 6.24 -17.38 -5.25
CA ARG A 97 4.92 -17.98 -5.43
C ARG A 97 3.90 -17.06 -6.10
N THR A 98 3.97 -15.76 -5.86
CA THR A 98 3.06 -14.75 -6.41
C THR A 98 3.60 -14.09 -7.69
N SER A 99 4.80 -14.41 -8.13
CA SER A 99 5.49 -13.81 -9.29
C SER A 99 4.73 -13.94 -10.62
N HIS A 100 3.82 -14.91 -10.72
CA HIS A 100 2.96 -15.12 -11.88
C HIS A 100 1.78 -14.14 -11.96
N ILE A 101 1.45 -13.45 -10.86
CA ILE A 101 0.37 -12.45 -10.82
C ILE A 101 0.92 -11.15 -11.41
N LYS A 102 0.52 -10.81 -12.63
CA LYS A 102 1.01 -9.62 -13.37
C LYS A 102 0.03 -8.45 -13.38
N ASP A 103 -1.14 -8.62 -12.76
CA ASP A 103 -2.21 -7.61 -12.74
C ASP A 103 -1.93 -6.46 -11.75
N ALA A 104 -0.97 -6.64 -10.84
CA ALA A 104 -0.56 -5.67 -9.84
C ALA A 104 0.92 -5.86 -9.45
N ASP A 105 1.53 -4.82 -8.90
CA ASP A 105 2.80 -4.94 -8.18
C ASP A 105 2.53 -5.43 -6.77
N ILE A 106 3.24 -6.49 -6.36
CA ILE A 106 3.03 -7.16 -5.08
C ILE A 106 4.31 -7.08 -4.28
N GLN A 107 4.24 -6.47 -3.11
CA GLN A 107 5.37 -6.26 -2.23
C GLN A 107 5.08 -6.88 -0.86
N PHE A 108 6.00 -7.73 -0.38
CA PHE A 108 5.94 -8.31 0.96
C PHE A 108 6.99 -7.65 1.84
N PHE A 109 6.64 -7.33 3.07
CA PHE A 109 7.55 -6.71 4.03
C PHE A 109 7.19 -7.08 5.47
N LEU A 110 8.17 -6.95 6.36
CA LEU A 110 7.97 -7.14 7.78
C LEU A 110 7.37 -5.88 8.41
N PRO A 111 6.50 -6.04 9.42
CA PRO A 111 6.05 -4.90 10.21
C PRO A 111 7.23 -4.18 10.87
N PRO A 112 7.10 -2.89 11.20
CA PRO A 112 8.14 -2.17 11.92
C PRO A 112 8.36 -2.78 13.30
N THR A 113 9.61 -2.84 13.75
CA THR A 113 9.98 -3.41 15.06
C THR A 113 9.32 -2.66 16.22
N VAL A 114 9.07 -1.36 16.04
CA VAL A 114 8.37 -0.51 17.03
C VAL A 114 7.12 0.07 16.36
N PRO A 115 5.92 -0.24 16.84
CA PRO A 115 4.70 0.35 16.33
C PRO A 115 4.74 1.88 16.35
N GLY A 116 4.37 2.53 15.23
CA GLY A 116 4.38 3.98 15.09
C GLY A 116 5.72 4.59 14.63
N PHE A 117 6.75 3.77 14.41
CA PHE A 117 8.02 4.21 13.82
C PHE A 117 8.18 3.64 12.40
N GLY A 118 7.42 4.21 11.45
CA GLY A 118 7.37 3.78 10.05
C GLY A 118 6.34 2.66 9.80
N ASN A 119 6.17 2.30 8.54
CA ASN A 119 5.16 1.34 8.08
C ASN A 119 5.75 -0.03 7.76
N ALA A 120 7.07 -0.11 7.61
CA ALA A 120 7.82 -1.33 7.34
C ALA A 120 9.12 -1.34 8.12
N SER A 121 9.70 -2.52 8.28
CA SER A 121 11.06 -2.68 8.79
C SER A 121 12.06 -2.13 7.75
N GLY A 122 13.07 -1.37 8.20
CA GLY A 122 14.08 -0.78 7.34
C GLY A 122 14.30 0.69 7.60
N PHE A 123 14.49 1.49 6.54
CA PHE A 123 14.61 2.95 6.60
C PHE A 123 13.67 3.62 5.61
N GLU A 124 13.20 4.80 5.96
CA GLU A 124 12.40 5.66 5.10
C GLU A 124 13.25 6.85 4.65
N LEU A 125 13.26 7.11 3.34
CA LEU A 125 13.93 8.26 2.74
C LEU A 125 12.88 9.18 2.13
N ARG A 126 12.87 10.44 2.52
CA ARG A 126 11.98 11.47 1.95
C ARG A 126 12.73 12.29 0.92
N LEU A 127 12.42 12.07 -0.36
CA LEU A 127 12.92 12.87 -1.47
C LEU A 127 12.03 14.10 -1.64
N GLN A 128 12.63 15.28 -1.66
CA GLN A 128 11.91 16.55 -1.81
C GLN A 128 12.39 17.31 -3.04
N ASP A 129 11.45 17.67 -3.94
CA ASP A 129 11.72 18.60 -5.01
C ASP A 129 11.73 20.05 -4.47
N LYS A 130 12.84 20.76 -4.73
CA LYS A 130 13.01 22.19 -4.41
C LYS A 130 13.04 23.07 -5.65
N THR A 131 12.94 22.46 -6.84
CA THR A 131 13.08 23.17 -8.12
C THR A 131 11.75 23.59 -8.72
N ALA A 132 10.63 23.08 -8.20
CA ALA A 132 9.30 23.22 -8.77
C ALA A 132 9.23 22.74 -10.25
N GLY A 133 10.00 21.69 -10.57
CA GLY A 133 10.00 21.03 -11.86
C GLY A 133 8.71 20.26 -12.16
N SER A 134 8.69 19.54 -13.27
CA SER A 134 7.55 18.70 -13.60
C SER A 134 7.51 17.43 -12.74
N PHE A 135 6.32 16.91 -12.47
CA PHE A 135 6.17 15.64 -11.76
C PHE A 135 6.83 14.46 -12.48
N ALA A 136 6.92 14.51 -13.82
CA ALA A 136 7.59 13.51 -14.61
C ALA A 136 9.11 13.52 -14.36
N GLU A 137 9.75 14.69 -14.40
CA GLU A 137 11.17 14.83 -14.10
C GLU A 137 11.49 14.39 -12.67
N PHE A 138 10.63 14.73 -11.72
CA PHE A 138 10.79 14.27 -10.33
C PHE A 138 10.68 12.74 -10.21
N ALA A 139 9.76 12.12 -10.95
CA ALA A 139 9.62 10.66 -10.98
C ALA A 139 10.86 9.98 -11.56
N ASP A 140 11.45 10.53 -12.63
CA ASP A 140 12.67 10.00 -13.23
C ASP A 140 13.84 10.04 -12.24
N VAL A 141 13.97 11.12 -11.48
CA VAL A 141 15.00 11.24 -10.43
C VAL A 141 14.73 10.23 -9.30
N ALA A 142 13.47 10.09 -8.86
CA ALA A 142 13.09 9.13 -7.81
C ALA A 142 13.37 7.69 -8.25
N ASN A 143 13.00 7.32 -9.48
CA ASN A 143 13.26 6.00 -10.04
C ASN A 143 14.77 5.72 -10.15
N THR A 144 15.55 6.68 -10.65
CA THR A 144 17.01 6.55 -10.71
C THR A 144 17.63 6.35 -9.33
N LEU A 145 17.10 7.04 -8.31
CA LEU A 145 17.55 6.85 -6.93
C LEU A 145 17.23 5.45 -6.44
N VAL A 146 16.01 4.96 -6.67
CA VAL A 146 15.57 3.60 -6.30
C VAL A 146 16.45 2.54 -6.97
N GLU A 147 16.72 2.68 -8.27
CA GLU A 147 17.63 1.78 -9.00
C GLU A 147 19.02 1.72 -8.37
N LYS A 148 19.61 2.89 -8.10
CA LYS A 148 20.95 2.96 -7.45
C LYS A 148 20.96 2.39 -6.04
N LEU A 149 19.88 2.57 -5.27
CA LEU A 149 19.76 1.96 -3.95
C LEU A 149 19.70 0.43 -4.05
N ASN A 150 18.98 -0.10 -5.03
CA ASN A 150 18.88 -1.55 -5.25
C ASN A 150 20.19 -2.18 -5.81
N GLU A 151 21.11 -1.38 -6.35
CA GLU A 151 22.46 -1.84 -6.73
C GLU A 151 23.39 -2.02 -5.53
N ASP A 152 23.10 -1.39 -4.37
CA ASP A 152 23.92 -1.50 -3.17
C ASP A 152 23.61 -2.82 -2.43
N PRO A 153 24.58 -3.72 -2.25
CA PRO A 153 24.36 -5.03 -1.61
C PRO A 153 23.93 -4.94 -0.14
N ARG A 154 24.02 -3.78 0.48
CA ARG A 154 23.55 -3.53 1.86
C ARG A 154 22.07 -3.19 1.94
N ILE A 155 21.43 -2.90 0.80
CA ILE A 155 20.02 -2.50 0.71
C ILE A 155 19.24 -3.59 0.01
N VAL A 156 18.15 -4.01 0.64
CA VAL A 156 17.26 -5.03 0.10
C VAL A 156 15.89 -4.42 -0.16
N GLY A 157 15.52 -4.28 -1.44
CA GLY A 157 14.17 -3.93 -1.84
C GLY A 157 13.78 -2.45 -1.62
N ALA A 158 14.61 -1.51 -2.10
CA ALA A 158 14.20 -0.11 -2.16
C ALA A 158 13.03 0.09 -3.15
N THR A 159 12.00 0.80 -2.74
CA THR A 159 10.80 1.08 -3.54
C THR A 159 10.36 2.52 -3.39
N SER A 160 9.57 3.02 -4.33
CA SER A 160 8.93 4.33 -4.27
C SER A 160 7.46 4.20 -4.66
N GLY A 161 6.57 4.73 -3.83
CA GLY A 161 5.13 4.78 -4.13
C GLY A 161 4.72 5.99 -4.99
N PHE A 162 5.67 6.84 -5.41
CA PHE A 162 5.35 8.01 -6.22
C PHE A 162 5.08 7.65 -7.67
N ASN A 163 3.87 7.94 -8.16
CA ASN A 163 3.48 7.72 -9.56
C ASN A 163 2.87 9.01 -10.14
N PRO A 164 3.56 9.69 -11.09
CA PRO A 164 3.07 10.93 -11.70
C PRO A 164 1.96 10.71 -12.73
N ASN A 165 1.76 9.46 -13.18
CA ASN A 165 0.84 9.13 -14.27
C ASN A 165 -0.55 8.74 -13.78
N PHE A 166 -0.92 9.12 -12.53
CA PHE A 166 -2.26 8.85 -12.03
C PHE A 166 -3.28 9.69 -12.80
N PRO A 167 -4.24 9.09 -13.53
CA PRO A 167 -5.21 9.83 -14.32
C PRO A 167 -6.13 10.64 -13.40
N GLN A 168 -6.19 11.94 -13.64
CA GLN A 168 -7.06 12.86 -12.90
C GLN A 168 -7.97 13.58 -13.87
N TYR A 169 -9.24 13.79 -13.48
CA TYR A 169 -10.18 14.63 -14.19
C TYR A 169 -10.35 15.95 -13.47
N LEU A 170 -10.11 17.04 -14.16
CA LEU A 170 -10.42 18.36 -13.65
C LEU A 170 -11.84 18.74 -14.02
N LEU A 171 -12.74 18.76 -13.03
CA LEU A 171 -14.10 19.23 -13.21
C LEU A 171 -14.14 20.78 -13.18
N LYS A 172 -14.52 21.39 -14.30
CA LYS A 172 -14.72 22.84 -14.40
C LYS A 172 -16.20 23.15 -14.53
N VAL A 173 -16.76 23.85 -13.56
CA VAL A 173 -18.14 24.32 -13.61
C VAL A 173 -18.19 25.70 -14.27
N ASP A 174 -19.03 25.84 -15.29
CA ASP A 174 -19.30 27.14 -15.92
C ASP A 174 -20.30 27.92 -15.03
N ILE A 175 -19.73 28.75 -14.14
CA ILE A 175 -20.48 29.53 -13.16
C ILE A 175 -21.47 30.52 -13.86
N ALA A 176 -21.07 31.13 -14.98
CA ALA A 176 -21.88 32.07 -15.69
C ALA A 176 -23.14 31.42 -16.32
N LYS A 177 -22.95 30.21 -16.87
CA LYS A 177 -24.03 29.41 -17.42
C LYS A 177 -24.98 28.89 -16.32
N ALA A 178 -24.40 28.41 -15.20
CA ALA A 178 -25.16 27.94 -14.05
C ALA A 178 -26.07 29.06 -13.51
N ALA A 179 -25.55 30.28 -13.33
CA ALA A 179 -26.28 31.43 -12.87
C ALA A 179 -27.43 31.83 -13.85
N LYS A 180 -27.16 31.78 -15.17
CA LYS A 180 -28.19 32.05 -16.19
C LYS A 180 -29.33 31.02 -16.18
N LEU A 181 -29.03 29.78 -15.81
CA LEU A 181 -30.00 28.68 -15.70
C LEU A 181 -30.70 28.64 -14.33
N GLY A 182 -30.38 29.55 -13.42
CA GLY A 182 -30.94 29.56 -12.06
C GLY A 182 -30.45 28.40 -11.18
N VAL A 183 -29.34 27.75 -11.53
CA VAL A 183 -28.77 26.63 -10.79
C VAL A 183 -27.95 27.17 -9.63
N ASN A 184 -28.23 26.69 -8.42
CA ASN A 184 -27.46 27.00 -7.22
C ASN A 184 -26.13 26.29 -7.26
N LEU A 185 -25.04 27.05 -7.24
CA LEU A 185 -23.69 26.48 -7.31
C LEU A 185 -23.37 25.60 -6.12
N ASN A 186 -23.73 25.98 -4.89
CA ASN A 186 -23.46 25.24 -3.69
C ASN A 186 -24.18 23.87 -3.71
N GLU A 187 -25.45 23.83 -4.01
CA GLU A 187 -26.23 22.59 -4.13
C GLU A 187 -25.67 21.69 -5.23
N SER A 188 -25.21 22.28 -6.34
CA SER A 188 -24.57 21.50 -7.42
C SER A 188 -23.25 20.87 -6.95
N MET A 189 -22.44 21.61 -6.20
CA MET A 189 -21.17 21.09 -5.68
C MET A 189 -21.38 20.01 -4.61
N GLU A 190 -22.35 20.17 -3.72
CA GLU A 190 -22.76 19.15 -2.74
C GLU A 190 -23.28 17.88 -3.43
N THR A 191 -24.08 18.04 -4.48
CA THR A 191 -24.55 16.92 -5.29
C THR A 191 -23.39 16.18 -5.95
N LEU A 192 -22.47 16.91 -6.58
CA LEU A 192 -21.28 16.32 -7.20
C LEU A 192 -20.38 15.61 -6.17
N GLN A 193 -20.20 16.22 -5.00
CA GLN A 193 -19.47 15.60 -3.91
C GLN A 193 -20.13 14.30 -3.46
N SER A 194 -21.44 14.26 -3.32
CA SER A 194 -22.19 13.08 -2.89
C SER A 194 -22.12 11.93 -3.91
N TYR A 195 -22.21 12.24 -5.21
CA TYR A 195 -22.24 11.24 -6.27
C TYR A 195 -20.86 10.78 -6.73
N ILE A 196 -19.84 11.65 -6.70
CA ILE A 196 -18.49 11.36 -7.24
C ILE A 196 -17.49 11.21 -6.11
N GLY A 197 -17.54 12.05 -5.07
CA GLY A 197 -16.57 12.10 -3.98
C GLY A 197 -16.93 11.25 -2.76
N SER A 198 -18.10 10.65 -2.75
CA SER A 198 -18.72 10.00 -1.59
C SER A 198 -19.00 10.97 -0.43
N PHE A 199 -20.16 10.86 0.18
CA PHE A 199 -20.54 11.61 1.36
C PHE A 199 -20.66 10.67 2.56
N TYR A 200 -19.78 10.87 3.54
CA TYR A 200 -19.87 10.11 4.79
C TYR A 200 -21.10 10.59 5.58
N SER A 201 -22.11 9.74 5.73
CA SER A 201 -23.33 10.08 6.44
C SER A 201 -23.29 9.70 7.92
N SER A 202 -22.93 8.45 8.25
CA SER A 202 -22.81 7.98 9.64
C SER A 202 -22.17 6.58 9.71
N ASN A 203 -21.81 6.16 10.93
CA ASN A 203 -21.44 4.77 11.21
C ASN A 203 -22.67 3.95 11.58
N LEU A 204 -22.81 2.76 11.03
CA LEU A 204 -23.80 1.78 11.44
C LEU A 204 -23.13 0.72 12.31
N PHE A 205 -23.63 0.53 13.51
CA PHE A 205 -23.20 -0.55 14.41
C PHE A 205 -24.19 -1.71 14.33
N VAL A 206 -23.71 -2.86 13.90
CA VAL A 206 -24.50 -4.10 13.84
C VAL A 206 -23.73 -5.20 14.57
N SER A 207 -24.26 -5.69 15.68
CA SER A 207 -23.67 -6.80 16.45
C SER A 207 -22.18 -6.61 16.73
N ASP A 208 -21.80 -5.52 17.37
CA ASP A 208 -20.42 -5.13 17.72
C ASP A 208 -19.47 -4.88 16.55
N LYS A 209 -19.98 -4.83 15.32
CA LYS A 209 -19.21 -4.44 14.13
C LYS A 209 -19.62 -3.04 13.68
N CYS A 210 -18.61 -2.21 13.39
CA CYS A 210 -18.81 -0.90 12.74
C CYS A 210 -18.75 -1.09 11.22
N ILE A 211 -19.78 -0.67 10.50
CA ILE A 211 -19.82 -0.64 9.03
C ILE A 211 -19.83 0.82 8.62
N ARG A 212 -18.85 1.23 7.84
CA ARG A 212 -18.74 2.58 7.23
C ARG A 212 -19.38 2.61 5.87
#